data_eef57971e8bf2313f3483f64274502b2
#
_entry.id   eef57971e8bf2313f3483f64274502b2
#
_cell.length_a   1.000
_cell.length_b   1.000
_cell.length_c   1.000
_cell.angle_alpha   90.00
_cell.angle_beta   90.00
_cell.angle_gamma   90.00
#
_symmetry.space_group_name_H-M   'P 1'
#
loop_
_entity.id
_entity.type
_entity.pdbx_description
1 polymer ?
#
loop_
_entity_poly.entity_id
_entity_poly.type
_entity_poly.pdbx_seq_one_letter_code
_entity_poly.pdbx_strand_id
1 'polypeptide(L)'
;MTHASTQTARFLGYELIVQYRDDKRDHTDRRCINGHVSLRVPAQVIERKCALYMRQGKPHHRKELTSDDDFSIIARYQSEYRGFVQYYQLAQNVSWLWKLHWIMRGSLLKTLAHKHKCSVTKIARKYQATVETEHGPMKCLEITVPRAGKKPLVARFGGIPLRRQSHATLTDRLVSLKRKPMRNELLKRLLANTCELCKSTNQVEVHHIRKLADLKKAGQAEKPQWVRVMAARRRKTLIVCRECHQAIHAGRPTRKPPGQ
;
A
#
# COMPACT_ATOMS: atom_id res chain seq x y z
N MET A 1 25.10 27.71 9.32
CA MET A 1 25.12 27.71 7.82
C MET A 1 25.90 26.51 7.34
N THR A 2 25.41 25.80 6.30
CA THR A 2 26.12 24.65 5.73
C THR A 2 26.87 25.12 4.49
N HIS A 3 28.17 24.83 4.40
CA HIS A 3 28.99 25.22 3.26
C HIS A 3 28.79 24.22 2.11
N ALA A 4 28.21 24.65 1.01
CA ALA A 4 27.68 23.79 -0.05
C ALA A 4 28.72 22.89 -0.75
N SER A 5 30.01 23.29 -0.78
CA SER A 5 31.07 22.51 -1.44
C SER A 5 31.72 21.47 -0.53
N THR A 6 31.64 21.64 0.80
CA THR A 6 32.34 20.77 1.77
C THR A 6 31.38 19.99 2.68
N GLN A 7 30.12 20.42 2.77
CA GLN A 7 29.13 19.83 3.66
C GLN A 7 27.88 19.42 2.88
N THR A 8 27.20 18.37 3.37
CA THR A 8 25.92 17.93 2.82
C THR A 8 24.78 18.62 3.53
N ALA A 9 23.82 19.17 2.79
CA ALA A 9 22.57 19.65 3.33
C ALA A 9 21.49 18.56 3.22
N ARG A 10 20.63 18.42 4.22
CA ARG A 10 19.49 17.49 4.16
C ARG A 10 18.22 18.24 3.79
N PHE A 11 17.53 17.76 2.78
CA PHE A 11 16.25 18.31 2.33
C PHE A 11 15.33 17.20 1.86
N LEU A 12 14.12 17.13 2.41
CA LEU A 12 13.10 16.12 2.07
C LEU A 12 13.67 14.68 2.03
N GLY A 13 14.49 14.32 3.01
CA GLY A 13 15.08 12.98 3.07
C GLY A 13 16.23 12.70 2.11
N TYR A 14 16.57 13.63 1.23
CA TYR A 14 17.77 13.59 0.38
C TYR A 14 18.95 14.31 1.03
N GLU A 15 20.14 13.96 0.59
CA GLU A 15 21.34 14.77 0.77
C GLU A 15 21.61 15.57 -0.49
N LEU A 16 21.77 16.90 -0.31
CA LEU A 16 22.19 17.84 -1.33
C LEU A 16 23.70 18.02 -1.23
N ILE A 17 24.39 17.80 -2.34
CA ILE A 17 25.83 17.95 -2.45
C ILE A 17 26.12 18.74 -3.72
N VAL A 18 26.99 19.72 -3.63
CA VAL A 18 27.58 20.35 -4.81
C VAL A 18 28.77 19.51 -5.26
N GLN A 19 28.71 19.01 -6.48
CA GLN A 19 29.79 18.19 -7.02
C GLN A 19 30.95 19.07 -7.44
N TYR A 20 32.13 18.64 -7.04
CA TYR A 20 33.39 19.29 -7.43
C TYR A 20 34.41 18.19 -7.80
N ARG A 21 34.76 18.10 -9.09
CA ARG A 21 35.78 17.18 -9.60
C ARG A 21 36.51 17.81 -10.76
N ASP A 22 37.79 18.09 -10.56
CA ASP A 22 38.63 18.70 -11.57
C ASP A 22 39.16 17.71 -12.63
N ASP A 23 39.15 16.43 -12.30
CA ASP A 23 39.63 15.32 -13.15
C ASP A 23 38.64 14.91 -14.23
N LYS A 24 37.35 15.28 -14.11
CA LYS A 24 36.34 14.94 -15.12
C LYS A 24 36.14 16.09 -16.10
N ARG A 25 36.54 15.83 -17.36
CA ARG A 25 36.39 16.72 -18.49
C ARG A 25 35.44 16.12 -19.53
N ASP A 26 34.77 16.96 -20.30
CA ASP A 26 33.94 16.55 -21.43
C ASP A 26 34.80 16.35 -22.69
N HIS A 27 34.16 16.08 -23.82
CA HIS A 27 34.83 15.89 -25.12
C HIS A 27 35.52 17.16 -25.65
N THR A 28 35.26 18.35 -25.06
CA THR A 28 35.90 19.62 -25.38
C THR A 28 36.92 20.04 -24.31
N ASP A 29 37.38 19.10 -23.47
CA ASP A 29 38.34 19.29 -22.37
C ASP A 29 37.90 20.29 -21.30
N ARG A 30 36.58 20.58 -21.21
CA ARG A 30 35.99 21.44 -20.17
C ARG A 30 35.60 20.66 -18.98
N ARG A 31 35.75 21.22 -17.77
CA ARG A 31 35.27 20.63 -16.52
C ARG A 31 33.75 20.49 -16.54
N CYS A 32 33.23 19.26 -16.53
CA CYS A 32 31.80 19.03 -16.77
C CYS A 32 30.96 18.81 -15.49
N ILE A 33 31.58 18.74 -14.31
CA ILE A 33 30.85 18.33 -13.06
C ILE A 33 30.85 19.46 -12.02
N ASN A 34 31.75 20.42 -12.08
CA ASN A 34 31.91 21.47 -11.08
C ASN A 34 30.66 22.36 -10.98
N GLY A 35 30.17 22.56 -9.72
CA GLY A 35 29.01 23.39 -9.46
C GLY A 35 27.65 22.67 -9.62
N HIS A 36 27.63 21.44 -10.10
CA HIS A 36 26.36 20.70 -10.22
C HIS A 36 25.79 20.25 -8.85
N VAL A 37 24.56 20.65 -8.59
CA VAL A 37 23.84 20.18 -7.39
C VAL A 37 23.34 18.76 -7.59
N SER A 38 23.71 17.90 -6.68
CA SER A 38 23.35 16.48 -6.67
C SER A 38 22.39 16.14 -5.56
N LEU A 39 21.37 15.37 -5.90
CA LEU A 39 20.53 14.69 -4.93
C LEU A 39 21.10 13.29 -4.67
N ARG A 40 21.26 12.93 -3.40
CA ARG A 40 21.72 11.60 -2.99
C ARG A 40 20.79 10.96 -1.95
N VAL A 41 20.69 9.64 -1.98
CA VAL A 41 20.09 8.86 -0.89
C VAL A 41 21.10 8.81 0.24
N PRO A 42 20.76 9.24 1.46
CA PRO A 42 21.65 9.14 2.61
C PRO A 42 21.95 7.67 2.94
N ALA A 43 23.21 7.32 3.17
CA ALA A 43 23.61 5.96 3.54
C ALA A 43 22.84 5.44 4.77
N GLN A 44 22.69 6.29 5.80
CA GLN A 44 21.96 5.97 7.03
C GLN A 44 20.48 5.59 6.78
N VAL A 45 19.84 6.21 5.78
CA VAL A 45 18.45 5.91 5.43
C VAL A 45 18.35 4.52 4.81
N ILE A 46 19.30 4.17 3.94
CA ILE A 46 19.38 2.82 3.36
C ILE A 46 19.61 1.78 4.47
N GLU A 47 20.54 2.04 5.37
CA GLU A 47 20.86 1.15 6.49
C GLU A 47 19.67 0.94 7.43
N ARG A 48 19.00 2.01 7.84
CA ARG A 48 17.77 1.93 8.66
C ARG A 48 16.68 1.12 7.97
N LYS A 49 16.49 1.34 6.66
CA LYS A 49 15.50 0.57 5.90
C LYS A 49 15.89 -0.90 5.78
N CYS A 50 17.17 -1.20 5.57
CA CYS A 50 17.70 -2.56 5.55
C CYS A 50 17.52 -3.28 6.88
N ALA A 51 17.74 -2.59 8.00
CA ALA A 51 17.63 -3.16 9.35
C ALA A 51 16.25 -3.76 9.63
N LEU A 52 15.17 -3.23 9.02
CA LEU A 52 13.81 -3.78 9.16
C LEU A 52 13.66 -5.22 8.63
N TYR A 53 14.54 -5.65 7.76
CA TYR A 53 14.53 -6.97 7.12
C TYR A 53 15.68 -7.87 7.59
N MET A 54 16.44 -7.41 8.60
CA MET A 54 17.64 -8.09 9.08
C MET A 54 17.52 -8.42 10.56
N ARG A 55 18.24 -9.46 10.96
CA ARG A 55 18.50 -9.80 12.35
C ARG A 55 19.95 -10.28 12.47
N GLN A 56 20.70 -9.75 13.43
CA GLN A 56 22.14 -10.07 13.62
C GLN A 56 22.95 -9.93 12.30
N GLY A 57 22.76 -8.82 11.58
CA GLY A 57 23.48 -8.55 10.33
C GLY A 57 23.08 -9.38 9.10
N LYS A 58 22.13 -10.30 9.21
CA LYS A 58 21.71 -11.19 8.11
C LYS A 58 20.22 -11.00 7.78
N PRO A 59 19.80 -11.13 6.50
CA PRO A 59 18.39 -11.14 6.13
C PRO A 59 17.60 -12.15 6.96
N HIS A 60 16.46 -11.75 7.50
CA HIS A 60 15.66 -12.58 8.40
C HIS A 60 14.21 -12.68 7.90
N HIS A 61 13.54 -13.80 8.22
CA HIS A 61 12.14 -13.99 7.87
C HIS A 61 11.23 -13.11 8.74
N ARG A 62 10.14 -12.65 8.16
CA ARG A 62 9.10 -11.86 8.84
C ARG A 62 8.00 -12.80 9.31
N LYS A 63 8.00 -13.12 10.61
CA LYS A 63 7.07 -14.07 11.23
C LYS A 63 5.61 -13.62 11.07
N GLU A 64 5.37 -12.32 11.17
CA GLU A 64 4.04 -11.71 11.06
C GLU A 64 3.37 -11.92 9.69
N LEU A 65 4.12 -12.25 8.66
CA LEU A 65 3.59 -12.48 7.32
C LEU A 65 3.40 -13.98 7.00
N THR A 66 3.82 -14.88 7.85
CA THR A 66 3.79 -16.32 7.54
C THR A 66 2.38 -16.90 7.47
N SER A 67 1.39 -16.22 8.07
CA SER A 67 -0.03 -16.57 8.00
C SER A 67 -0.73 -16.06 6.73
N ASP A 68 -0.12 -15.09 6.02
CA ASP A 68 -0.67 -14.54 4.80
C ASP A 68 -0.47 -15.51 3.63
N ASP A 69 -1.23 -15.37 2.55
CA ASP A 69 -0.99 -16.10 1.31
C ASP A 69 0.27 -15.60 0.60
N ASP A 70 0.86 -16.45 -0.26
CA ASP A 70 2.14 -16.15 -0.93
C ASP A 70 2.06 -14.92 -1.85
N PHE A 71 0.89 -14.71 -2.48
CA PHE A 71 0.65 -13.54 -3.32
C PHE A 71 0.70 -12.25 -2.48
N SER A 72 0.03 -12.23 -1.34
CA SER A 72 0.00 -11.08 -0.43
C SER A 72 1.38 -10.79 0.16
N ILE A 73 2.15 -11.83 0.50
CA ILE A 73 3.53 -11.69 0.98
C ILE A 73 4.39 -11.01 -0.08
N ILE A 74 4.42 -11.54 -1.31
CA ILE A 74 5.24 -11.00 -2.41
C ILE A 74 4.80 -9.58 -2.76
N ALA A 75 3.49 -9.33 -2.85
CA ALA A 75 2.93 -8.02 -3.16
C ALA A 75 3.30 -6.97 -2.11
N ARG A 76 3.30 -7.34 -0.82
CA ARG A 76 3.68 -6.45 0.28
C ARG A 76 5.15 -6.05 0.22
N TYR A 77 6.05 -7.02 0.02
CA TYR A 77 7.48 -6.72 -0.16
C TYR A 77 7.72 -5.81 -1.37
N GLN A 78 7.05 -6.07 -2.50
CA GLN A 78 7.15 -5.22 -3.69
C GLN A 78 6.63 -3.81 -3.44
N SER A 79 5.51 -3.65 -2.76
CA SER A 79 4.93 -2.34 -2.44
C SER A 79 5.90 -1.51 -1.58
N GLU A 80 6.46 -2.12 -0.54
CA GLU A 80 7.44 -1.48 0.35
C GLU A 80 8.72 -1.09 -0.40
N TYR A 81 9.23 -1.97 -1.29
CA TYR A 81 10.40 -1.71 -2.12
C TYR A 81 10.15 -0.64 -3.16
N ARG A 82 9.05 -0.77 -3.92
CA ARG A 82 8.68 0.19 -4.97
C ARG A 82 8.51 1.60 -4.43
N GLY A 83 7.78 1.75 -3.31
CA GLY A 83 7.59 3.06 -2.70
C GLY A 83 8.91 3.72 -2.32
N PHE A 84 9.86 2.95 -1.80
CA PHE A 84 11.18 3.46 -1.45
C PHE A 84 12.02 3.84 -2.69
N VAL A 85 12.01 3.00 -3.73
CA VAL A 85 12.71 3.30 -5.00
C VAL A 85 12.10 4.52 -5.69
N GLN A 86 10.76 4.60 -5.76
CA GLN A 86 10.07 5.73 -6.37
C GLN A 86 10.36 7.05 -5.65
N TYR A 87 10.43 7.01 -4.33
CA TYR A 87 10.79 8.21 -3.55
C TYR A 87 12.18 8.71 -3.89
N TYR A 88 13.16 7.82 -4.07
CA TYR A 88 14.56 8.17 -4.34
C TYR A 88 14.98 8.09 -5.80
N GLN A 89 14.05 8.01 -6.75
CA GLN A 89 14.37 7.86 -8.19
C GLN A 89 15.15 9.05 -8.80
N LEU A 90 15.09 10.23 -8.18
CA LEU A 90 15.84 11.42 -8.59
C LEU A 90 17.31 11.39 -8.13
N ALA A 91 17.66 10.50 -7.20
CA ALA A 91 18.99 10.43 -6.63
C ALA A 91 20.03 9.95 -7.64
N GLN A 92 21.19 10.58 -7.67
CA GLN A 92 22.31 10.13 -8.52
C GLN A 92 22.85 8.76 -8.12
N ASN A 93 22.79 8.44 -6.81
CA ASN A 93 23.21 7.17 -6.28
C ASN A 93 22.04 6.18 -6.06
N VAL A 94 20.97 6.27 -6.84
CA VAL A 94 19.81 5.37 -6.75
C VAL A 94 20.21 3.90 -6.85
N SER A 95 21.30 3.60 -7.58
CA SER A 95 21.89 2.25 -7.67
C SER A 95 22.29 1.65 -6.32
N TRP A 96 22.56 2.48 -5.29
CA TRP A 96 22.87 2.00 -3.94
C TRP A 96 21.68 1.25 -3.30
N LEU A 97 20.47 1.47 -3.79
CA LEU A 97 19.27 0.74 -3.37
C LEU A 97 19.32 -0.76 -3.76
N TRP A 98 20.30 -1.18 -4.56
CA TRP A 98 20.58 -2.58 -4.82
C TRP A 98 20.88 -3.37 -3.53
N LYS A 99 21.56 -2.74 -2.56
CA LYS A 99 21.76 -3.31 -1.23
C LYS A 99 20.43 -3.65 -0.55
N LEU A 100 19.47 -2.70 -0.59
CA LEU A 100 18.13 -2.92 -0.03
C LEU A 100 17.40 -4.04 -0.78
N HIS A 101 17.44 -4.05 -2.12
CA HIS A 101 16.83 -5.09 -2.94
C HIS A 101 17.35 -6.49 -2.54
N TRP A 102 18.66 -6.64 -2.41
CA TRP A 102 19.29 -7.90 -2.05
C TRP A 102 18.84 -8.39 -0.67
N ILE A 103 18.83 -7.51 0.32
CA ILE A 103 18.40 -7.81 1.70
C ILE A 103 16.91 -8.18 1.74
N MET A 104 16.06 -7.39 1.09
CA MET A 104 14.62 -7.66 1.03
C MET A 104 14.31 -8.96 0.31
N ARG A 105 15.03 -9.27 -0.80
CA ARG A 105 14.91 -10.53 -1.50
C ARG A 105 15.28 -11.71 -0.60
N GLY A 106 16.38 -11.60 0.13
CA GLY A 106 16.81 -12.63 1.09
C GLY A 106 15.78 -12.83 2.22
N SER A 107 15.23 -11.75 2.77
CA SER A 107 14.18 -11.79 3.78
C SER A 107 12.89 -12.42 3.25
N LEU A 108 12.44 -12.04 2.05
CA LEU A 108 11.26 -12.59 1.40
C LEU A 108 11.40 -14.12 1.17
N LEU A 109 12.52 -14.55 0.60
CA LEU A 109 12.78 -15.98 0.37
C LEU A 109 12.79 -16.76 1.68
N LYS A 110 13.39 -16.23 2.74
CA LYS A 110 13.38 -16.85 4.08
C LYS A 110 11.98 -16.87 4.70
N THR A 111 11.15 -15.84 4.47
CA THR A 111 9.76 -15.81 4.94
C THR A 111 8.93 -16.90 4.29
N LEU A 112 9.02 -17.05 2.98
CA LEU A 112 8.35 -18.12 2.22
C LEU A 112 8.89 -19.51 2.57
N ALA A 113 10.21 -19.65 2.71
CA ALA A 113 10.85 -20.92 3.11
C ALA A 113 10.39 -21.37 4.51
N HIS A 114 10.32 -20.44 5.47
CA HIS A 114 9.81 -20.71 6.80
C HIS A 114 8.33 -21.13 6.78
N LYS A 115 7.49 -20.42 6.00
CA LYS A 115 6.08 -20.76 5.81
C LYS A 115 5.88 -22.17 5.24
N HIS A 116 6.61 -22.50 4.18
CA HIS A 116 6.48 -23.78 3.49
C HIS A 116 7.36 -24.90 4.07
N LYS A 117 8.08 -24.63 5.17
CA LYS A 117 9.01 -25.58 5.82
C LYS A 117 9.95 -26.26 4.84
N CYS A 118 10.56 -25.47 3.96
CA CYS A 118 11.46 -25.97 2.93
C CYS A 118 12.70 -25.06 2.77
N SER A 119 13.66 -25.48 1.95
CA SER A 119 14.89 -24.71 1.73
C SER A 119 14.64 -23.43 0.93
N VAL A 120 15.44 -22.39 1.20
CA VAL A 120 15.43 -21.13 0.47
C VAL A 120 15.67 -21.34 -1.03
N THR A 121 16.54 -22.27 -1.40
CA THR A 121 16.84 -22.62 -2.79
C THR A 121 15.62 -23.17 -3.52
N LYS A 122 14.82 -24.03 -2.86
CA LYS A 122 13.58 -24.58 -3.43
C LYS A 122 12.56 -23.46 -3.69
N ILE A 123 12.42 -22.53 -2.76
CA ILE A 123 11.53 -21.36 -2.92
C ILE A 123 12.04 -20.46 -4.05
N ALA A 124 13.35 -20.18 -4.10
CA ALA A 124 13.92 -19.35 -5.16
C ALA A 124 13.64 -19.93 -6.55
N ARG A 125 13.84 -21.24 -6.73
CA ARG A 125 13.52 -21.92 -8.01
C ARG A 125 12.03 -21.87 -8.35
N LYS A 126 11.15 -22.04 -7.35
CA LYS A 126 9.69 -22.04 -7.55
C LYS A 126 9.16 -20.70 -8.06
N TYR A 127 9.68 -19.59 -7.55
CA TYR A 127 9.15 -18.25 -7.83
C TYR A 127 10.02 -17.41 -8.76
N GLN A 128 11.17 -17.93 -9.21
CA GLN A 128 12.04 -17.22 -10.13
C GLN A 128 11.35 -17.00 -11.47
N ALA A 129 11.35 -15.74 -11.91
CA ALA A 129 10.82 -15.32 -13.20
C ALA A 129 11.70 -14.22 -13.79
N THR A 130 11.49 -13.90 -15.05
CA THR A 130 12.10 -12.77 -15.75
C THR A 130 10.99 -11.85 -16.24
N VAL A 131 11.18 -10.55 -16.04
CA VAL A 131 10.27 -9.52 -16.52
C VAL A 131 11.02 -8.63 -17.51
N GLU A 132 10.39 -8.34 -18.63
CA GLU A 132 10.91 -7.34 -19.58
C GLU A 132 10.70 -5.93 -19.02
N THR A 133 11.75 -5.13 -19.09
CA THR A 133 11.73 -3.72 -18.71
C THR A 133 12.26 -2.87 -19.86
N GLU A 134 12.05 -1.56 -19.80
CA GLU A 134 12.59 -0.61 -20.78
C GLU A 134 14.14 -0.69 -20.93
N HIS A 135 14.79 -1.36 -19.98
CA HIS A 135 16.25 -1.52 -19.92
C HIS A 135 16.71 -2.95 -20.09
N GLY A 136 15.86 -3.81 -20.65
CA GLY A 136 16.10 -5.24 -20.86
C GLY A 136 15.52 -6.16 -19.78
N PRO A 137 15.73 -7.46 -19.92
CA PRO A 137 15.17 -8.45 -19.03
C PRO A 137 15.77 -8.38 -17.62
N MET A 138 14.91 -8.41 -16.60
CA MET A 138 15.32 -8.42 -15.20
C MET A 138 14.76 -9.62 -14.44
N LYS A 139 15.60 -10.24 -13.62
CA LYS A 139 15.18 -11.34 -12.74
C LYS A 139 14.31 -10.81 -11.60
N CYS A 140 13.21 -11.50 -11.34
CA CYS A 140 12.28 -11.20 -10.25
C CYS A 140 11.81 -12.49 -9.55
N LEU A 141 11.03 -12.34 -8.50
CA LEU A 141 10.24 -13.43 -7.90
C LEU A 141 8.78 -13.16 -8.23
N GLU A 142 8.10 -14.10 -8.84
CA GLU A 142 6.72 -13.91 -9.31
C GLU A 142 5.81 -15.05 -8.85
N ILE A 143 4.57 -14.71 -8.56
CA ILE A 143 3.48 -15.65 -8.38
C ILE A 143 2.27 -15.21 -9.22
N THR A 144 1.67 -16.16 -9.90
CA THR A 144 0.42 -15.96 -10.64
C THR A 144 -0.69 -16.80 -10.02
N VAL A 145 -1.78 -16.16 -9.64
CA VAL A 145 -2.97 -16.80 -9.08
C VAL A 145 -4.08 -16.76 -10.12
N PRO A 146 -4.47 -17.92 -10.68
CA PRO A 146 -5.55 -17.99 -11.65
C PRO A 146 -6.89 -17.63 -10.99
N ARG A 147 -7.80 -17.00 -11.75
CA ARG A 147 -9.17 -16.68 -11.30
C ARG A 147 -10.16 -17.06 -12.39
N ALA A 148 -11.18 -17.82 -12.01
CA ALA A 148 -12.26 -18.18 -12.94
C ALA A 148 -12.93 -16.93 -13.53
N GLY A 149 -13.00 -16.81 -14.87
CA GLY A 149 -13.65 -15.71 -15.58
C GLY A 149 -13.01 -14.33 -15.44
N LYS A 150 -11.79 -14.22 -14.82
CA LYS A 150 -11.09 -12.94 -14.64
C LYS A 150 -9.61 -13.06 -14.96
N LYS A 151 -8.95 -11.93 -15.30
CA LYS A 151 -7.50 -11.91 -15.47
C LYS A 151 -6.79 -12.45 -14.21
N PRO A 152 -5.72 -13.26 -14.36
CA PRO A 152 -4.98 -13.79 -13.23
C PRO A 152 -4.38 -12.65 -12.39
N LEU A 153 -4.25 -12.88 -11.10
CA LEU A 153 -3.50 -11.96 -10.22
C LEU A 153 -2.02 -12.30 -10.31
N VAL A 154 -1.21 -11.30 -10.57
CA VAL A 154 0.24 -11.43 -10.62
C VAL A 154 0.88 -10.55 -9.56
N ALA A 155 1.68 -11.12 -8.68
CA ALA A 155 2.54 -10.39 -7.75
C ALA A 155 4.00 -10.67 -8.07
N ARG A 156 4.81 -9.60 -8.13
CA ARG A 156 6.24 -9.67 -8.45
C ARG A 156 7.04 -8.94 -7.39
N PHE A 157 8.22 -9.44 -7.05
CA PHE A 157 9.21 -8.72 -6.27
C PHE A 157 10.49 -8.57 -7.09
N GLY A 158 10.96 -7.34 -7.25
CA GLY A 158 12.09 -6.98 -8.14
C GLY A 158 11.61 -6.44 -9.49
N GLY A 159 12.48 -6.49 -10.50
CA GLY A 159 12.15 -5.98 -11.84
C GLY A 159 11.97 -4.46 -11.91
N ILE A 160 12.56 -3.70 -10.99
CA ILE A 160 12.56 -2.24 -11.00
C ILE A 160 13.97 -1.77 -11.31
N PRO A 161 14.20 -1.10 -12.46
CA PRO A 161 15.50 -0.56 -12.81
C PRO A 161 15.93 0.54 -11.83
N LEU A 162 17.13 0.41 -11.26
CA LEU A 162 17.70 1.40 -10.35
C LEU A 162 18.52 2.44 -11.16
N ARG A 163 17.83 3.15 -12.04
CA ARG A 163 18.39 4.24 -12.84
C ARG A 163 17.80 5.58 -12.41
N ARG A 164 18.64 6.59 -12.39
CA ARG A 164 18.21 7.96 -12.10
C ARG A 164 17.21 8.41 -13.16
N GLN A 165 16.10 8.99 -12.74
CA GLN A 165 15.15 9.67 -13.61
C GLN A 165 15.35 11.17 -13.48
N SER A 166 16.14 11.76 -14.38
CA SER A 166 16.46 13.20 -14.35
C SER A 166 15.26 14.10 -14.71
N HIS A 167 14.29 13.54 -15.42
CA HIS A 167 13.10 14.26 -15.91
C HIS A 167 11.80 13.67 -15.35
N ALA A 168 11.81 13.23 -14.08
CA ALA A 168 10.58 12.78 -13.43
C ALA A 168 9.58 13.94 -13.39
N THR A 169 8.57 13.89 -14.23
CA THR A 169 7.45 14.82 -14.17
C THR A 169 6.65 14.45 -12.92
N LEU A 170 6.78 15.27 -11.89
CA LEU A 170 5.89 15.21 -10.72
C LEU A 170 4.51 15.65 -11.21
N THR A 171 3.71 14.73 -11.67
CA THR A 171 2.32 14.99 -11.92
C THR A 171 1.60 14.97 -10.58
N ASP A 172 1.27 16.13 -10.05
CA ASP A 172 0.31 16.35 -8.96
C ASP A 172 -1.13 15.96 -9.36
N ARG A 173 -1.27 15.24 -10.44
CA ARG A 173 -2.51 14.54 -10.70
C ARG A 173 -2.67 13.54 -9.58
N LEU A 174 -3.43 13.92 -8.57
CA LEU A 174 -4.16 12.97 -7.76
C LEU A 174 -4.73 11.98 -8.77
N VAL A 175 -4.07 10.83 -8.91
CA VAL A 175 -4.64 9.72 -9.66
C VAL A 175 -5.98 9.55 -9.00
N SER A 176 -7.02 10.06 -9.67
CA SER A 176 -8.39 9.84 -9.26
C SER A 176 -8.49 8.33 -9.18
N LEU A 177 -8.28 7.81 -8.00
CA LEU A 177 -8.49 6.41 -7.70
C LEU A 177 -9.96 6.21 -8.02
N LYS A 178 -10.27 5.77 -9.24
CA LYS A 178 -11.61 5.38 -9.69
C LYS A 178 -12.19 4.24 -8.84
N ARG A 179 -11.40 3.68 -7.94
CA ARG A 179 -11.87 2.95 -6.77
C ARG A 179 -12.27 3.97 -5.70
N LYS A 180 -13.53 4.38 -5.74
CA LYS A 180 -14.17 4.96 -4.56
C LYS A 180 -13.89 3.99 -3.42
N PRO A 181 -13.12 4.37 -2.39
CA PRO A 181 -12.91 3.47 -1.26
C PRO A 181 -14.28 3.20 -0.67
N MET A 182 -14.73 1.94 -0.68
CA MET A 182 -16.05 1.54 -0.16
C MET A 182 -16.25 1.97 1.31
N ARG A 183 -15.18 2.27 2.02
CA ARG A 183 -15.19 2.81 3.40
C ARG A 183 -15.78 4.23 3.52
N ASN A 184 -15.77 5.04 2.47
CA ASN A 184 -16.32 6.40 2.51
C ASN A 184 -17.85 6.43 2.38
N GLU A 185 -18.50 5.34 2.06
CA GLU A 185 -19.95 5.31 1.94
C GLU A 185 -20.65 5.53 3.29
N LEU A 186 -20.17 4.83 4.33
CA LEU A 186 -20.69 5.01 5.68
C LEU A 186 -20.51 6.46 6.16
N LEU A 187 -19.31 7.01 5.94
CA LEU A 187 -18.98 8.39 6.30
C LEU A 187 -19.89 9.40 5.57
N LYS A 188 -20.09 9.24 4.26
CA LYS A 188 -20.99 10.09 3.47
C LYS A 188 -22.43 10.03 3.95
N ARG A 189 -22.91 8.83 4.30
CA ARG A 189 -24.26 8.62 4.82
C ARG A 189 -24.42 9.27 6.21
N LEU A 190 -23.39 9.16 7.06
CA LEU A 190 -23.39 9.79 8.38
C LEU A 190 -23.33 11.32 8.27
N LEU A 191 -22.47 11.84 7.40
CA LEU A 191 -22.36 13.29 7.13
C LEU A 191 -23.62 13.89 6.50
N ALA A 192 -24.43 13.10 5.79
CA ALA A 192 -25.75 13.53 5.32
C ALA A 192 -26.71 13.80 6.45
N ASN A 193 -26.36 13.42 7.70
CA ASN A 193 -27.09 13.67 8.94
C ASN A 193 -28.60 13.41 8.86
N THR A 194 -28.98 12.33 8.15
CA THR A 194 -30.39 12.00 7.89
C THR A 194 -30.66 10.54 8.25
N CYS A 195 -31.68 10.32 9.08
CA CYS A 195 -32.15 8.98 9.43
C CYS A 195 -32.65 8.24 8.18
N GLU A 196 -32.13 7.05 7.92
CA GLU A 196 -32.52 6.24 6.74
C GLU A 196 -33.93 5.65 6.86
N LEU A 197 -34.52 5.63 8.05
CA LEU A 197 -35.89 5.13 8.32
C LEU A 197 -36.95 6.24 8.30
N CYS A 198 -36.81 7.25 9.16
CA CYS A 198 -37.83 8.28 9.33
C CYS A 198 -37.48 9.65 8.73
N LYS A 199 -36.30 9.80 8.12
CA LYS A 199 -35.78 11.05 7.52
C LYS A 199 -35.50 12.19 8.52
N SER A 200 -35.61 11.97 9.80
CA SER A 200 -35.23 12.94 10.83
C SER A 200 -33.73 13.25 10.77
N THR A 201 -33.37 14.50 11.07
CA THR A 201 -31.98 14.95 11.15
C THR A 201 -31.48 15.09 12.61
N ASN A 202 -32.30 14.69 13.57
CA ASN A 202 -32.00 14.87 14.98
C ASN A 202 -31.16 13.72 15.53
N GLN A 203 -30.00 14.03 16.11
CA GLN A 203 -29.08 13.09 16.78
C GLN A 203 -28.93 11.76 16.02
N VAL A 204 -28.32 11.84 14.83
CA VAL A 204 -28.14 10.70 13.96
C VAL A 204 -26.96 9.84 14.41
N GLU A 205 -27.19 8.54 14.56
CA GLU A 205 -26.24 7.54 15.05
C GLU A 205 -26.10 6.37 14.05
N VAL A 206 -25.06 5.57 14.22
CA VAL A 206 -24.82 4.36 13.41
C VAL A 206 -25.28 3.13 14.16
N HIS A 207 -26.35 2.49 13.69
CA HIS A 207 -26.74 1.14 14.14
C HIS A 207 -25.97 0.09 13.32
N HIS A 208 -25.40 -0.91 13.98
CA HIS A 208 -24.70 -2.00 13.29
C HIS A 208 -25.09 -3.38 13.83
N ILE A 209 -24.99 -4.37 12.95
CA ILE A 209 -25.22 -5.78 13.28
C ILE A 209 -23.94 -6.60 13.08
N ARG A 210 -23.76 -7.65 13.89
CA ARG A 210 -22.58 -8.52 13.83
C ARG A 210 -22.51 -9.29 12.50
N LYS A 211 -23.60 -9.92 12.08
CA LYS A 211 -23.68 -10.73 10.85
C LYS A 211 -24.97 -10.44 10.09
N LEU A 212 -24.92 -10.45 8.74
CA LEU A 212 -26.11 -10.35 7.91
C LEU A 212 -27.05 -11.57 8.07
N ALA A 213 -26.51 -12.71 8.48
CA ALA A 213 -27.31 -13.89 8.80
C ALA A 213 -28.26 -13.65 9.98
N ASP A 214 -27.90 -12.76 10.92
CA ASP A 214 -28.74 -12.43 12.09
C ASP A 214 -30.06 -11.76 11.69
N LEU A 215 -30.15 -11.25 10.44
CA LEU A 215 -31.39 -10.70 9.86
C LEU A 215 -32.36 -11.76 9.34
N LYS A 216 -31.93 -13.04 9.32
CA LYS A 216 -32.71 -14.19 8.81
C LYS A 216 -33.26 -15.03 9.94
N LYS A 217 -33.74 -14.42 11.03
CA LYS A 217 -34.40 -15.21 12.09
C LYS A 217 -35.63 -15.91 11.52
N ALA A 218 -35.67 -17.24 11.67
CA ALA A 218 -36.84 -18.06 11.32
C ALA A 218 -37.99 -17.78 12.31
N GLY A 219 -39.24 -17.82 11.84
CA GLY A 219 -40.42 -17.72 12.70
C GLY A 219 -41.05 -16.36 12.88
N GLN A 220 -40.50 -15.26 12.28
CA GLN A 220 -41.18 -13.96 12.27
C GLN A 220 -42.00 -13.78 10.97
N ALA A 221 -43.34 -13.75 11.12
CA ALA A 221 -44.25 -13.56 9.98
C ALA A 221 -44.02 -12.22 9.25
N GLU A 222 -43.70 -11.16 9.99
CA GLU A 222 -43.39 -9.85 9.42
C GLU A 222 -42.08 -9.30 9.96
N LYS A 223 -41.14 -9.02 9.04
CA LYS A 223 -39.83 -8.47 9.41
C LYS A 223 -39.91 -6.96 9.62
N PRO A 224 -39.34 -6.43 10.73
CA PRO A 224 -39.27 -5.00 10.97
C PRO A 224 -38.67 -4.23 9.77
N GLN A 225 -39.11 -2.99 9.56
CA GLN A 225 -38.68 -2.14 8.44
C GLN A 225 -37.14 -2.04 8.33
N TRP A 226 -36.46 -1.84 9.46
CA TRP A 226 -35.00 -1.74 9.49
C TRP A 226 -34.30 -3.01 9.00
N VAL A 227 -34.83 -4.20 9.34
CA VAL A 227 -34.32 -5.51 8.88
C VAL A 227 -34.48 -5.62 7.35
N ARG A 228 -35.63 -5.22 6.80
CA ARG A 228 -35.87 -5.21 5.35
C ARG A 228 -34.90 -4.30 4.62
N VAL A 229 -34.68 -3.08 5.14
CA VAL A 229 -33.76 -2.10 4.54
C VAL A 229 -32.32 -2.60 4.59
N MET A 230 -31.86 -3.16 5.69
CA MET A 230 -30.49 -3.69 5.80
C MET A 230 -30.28 -4.92 4.92
N ALA A 231 -31.27 -5.83 4.87
CA ALA A 231 -31.20 -7.04 4.03
C ALA A 231 -31.19 -6.69 2.53
N ALA A 232 -32.09 -5.82 2.07
CA ALA A 232 -32.17 -5.38 0.70
C ALA A 232 -30.88 -4.72 0.22
N ARG A 233 -30.27 -3.91 1.07
CA ARG A 233 -29.01 -3.22 0.76
C ARG A 233 -27.76 -4.06 1.04
N ARG A 234 -27.89 -5.26 1.59
CA ARG A 234 -26.79 -6.14 2.03
C ARG A 234 -25.73 -5.40 2.86
N ARG A 235 -26.19 -4.56 3.79
CA ARG A 235 -25.33 -3.73 4.64
C ARG A 235 -25.45 -4.12 6.09
N LYS A 236 -24.29 -4.05 6.81
CA LYS A 236 -24.23 -4.28 8.27
C LYS A 236 -24.47 -3.02 9.09
N THR A 237 -24.60 -1.85 8.43
CA THR A 237 -24.75 -0.54 9.08
C THR A 237 -25.98 0.17 8.55
N LEU A 238 -26.69 0.86 9.46
CA LEU A 238 -27.84 1.71 9.18
C LEU A 238 -27.64 3.03 9.92
N ILE A 239 -27.91 4.14 9.24
CA ILE A 239 -27.88 5.47 9.86
C ILE A 239 -29.26 5.78 10.36
N VAL A 240 -29.42 6.01 11.65
CA VAL A 240 -30.72 6.20 12.31
C VAL A 240 -30.67 7.31 13.34
N CYS A 241 -31.77 8.03 13.55
CA CYS A 241 -31.86 8.94 14.67
C CYS A 241 -31.93 8.18 16.01
N ARG A 242 -31.60 8.82 17.10
CA ARG A 242 -31.57 8.23 18.44
C ARG A 242 -32.87 7.52 18.80
N GLU A 243 -34.01 8.06 18.48
CA GLU A 243 -35.31 7.45 18.75
C GLU A 243 -35.53 6.14 17.97
N CYS A 244 -35.22 6.14 16.67
CA CYS A 244 -35.26 4.91 15.86
C CYS A 244 -34.24 3.89 16.35
N HIS A 245 -33.06 4.32 16.80
CA HIS A 245 -32.02 3.44 17.36
C HIS A 245 -32.52 2.74 18.65
N GLN A 246 -33.08 3.50 19.56
CA GLN A 246 -33.69 2.95 20.79
C GLN A 246 -34.87 2.02 20.50
N ALA A 247 -35.72 2.38 19.51
CA ALA A 247 -36.82 1.51 19.09
C ALA A 247 -36.34 0.17 18.54
N ILE A 248 -35.27 0.17 17.74
CA ILE A 248 -34.65 -1.07 17.23
C ILE A 248 -34.16 -1.97 18.37
N HIS A 249 -33.45 -1.41 19.35
CA HIS A 249 -32.95 -2.17 20.49
C HIS A 249 -34.05 -2.68 21.41
N ALA A 250 -35.13 -1.92 21.56
CA ALA A 250 -36.32 -2.30 22.35
C ALA A 250 -37.30 -3.23 21.60
N GLY A 251 -37.00 -3.60 20.34
CA GLY A 251 -37.90 -4.43 19.52
C GLY A 251 -39.21 -3.73 19.13
N ARG A 252 -39.28 -2.39 19.27
CA ARG A 252 -40.49 -1.60 18.95
C ARG A 252 -40.49 -1.15 17.48
N PRO A 253 -41.66 -0.86 16.88
CA PRO A 253 -41.74 -0.33 15.53
C PRO A 253 -41.01 1.02 15.44
N THR A 254 -40.28 1.22 14.36
CA THR A 254 -39.56 2.47 14.09
C THR A 254 -40.52 3.49 13.47
N ARG A 255 -40.26 4.79 13.64
CA ARG A 255 -41.06 5.86 13.04
C ARG A 255 -41.10 5.72 11.51
N LYS A 256 -42.25 5.98 10.92
CA LYS A 256 -42.41 6.08 9.46
C LYS A 256 -41.94 7.47 8.97
N PRO A 257 -41.52 7.59 7.70
CA PRO A 257 -41.25 8.90 7.09
C PRO A 257 -42.50 9.78 7.12
N PRO A 258 -42.39 11.09 7.27
CA PRO A 258 -43.52 12.00 7.14
C PRO A 258 -44.12 11.86 5.72
N GLY A 259 -45.40 11.51 5.62
CA GLY A 259 -46.11 11.36 4.32
C GLY A 259 -46.34 9.93 3.81
N GLN A 260 -46.11 8.91 4.62
CA GLN A 260 -46.56 7.51 4.35
C GLN A 260 -47.45 6.99 5.48
#